data_e7fb3998329bfc338f94776d78cad39b
#
_entry.id   e7fb3998329bfc338f94776d78cad39b
#
_cell.length_a   1.000
_cell.length_b   1.000
_cell.length_c   1.000
_cell.angle_alpha   90.00
_cell.angle_beta   90.00
_cell.angle_gamma   90.00
#
_symmetry.space_group_name_H-M   'P 1'
#
loop_
_entity.id
_entity.type
_entity.pdbx_description
1 polymer ?
#
loop_
_entity_poly.entity_id
_entity_poly.type
_entity_poly.pdbx_seq_one_letter_code
_entity_poly.pdbx_strand_id
1 'polypeptide(L)'
;MRTIDWDAMSWLNEPLAPERDGEDLVVTTARNTDFWQRTAYGFVHDDGHLLGLPLPGEAAIEVTFRAHFEQLFDQAGLMLRAAPDTWLKTGVELADGELFASVVATAGMSDWSVSPLPERDAGHALTFRASRKGDAVTVRYRVAEEQRWRLLRVAYFPPGAQVVAGPMA
;
A
#
# COMPACT_ATOMS: atom_id res chain seq x y z
N MET A 1 -18.79 2.15 5.16
CA MET A 1 -17.40 2.64 5.33
C MET A 1 -17.46 4.16 5.27
N ARG A 2 -16.64 4.86 6.04
CA ARG A 2 -16.60 6.33 6.08
C ARG A 2 -15.46 6.80 5.16
N THR A 3 -15.72 7.77 4.29
CA THR A 3 -14.65 8.48 3.57
C THR A 3 -13.83 9.31 4.55
N ILE A 4 -12.54 9.34 4.37
CA ILE A 4 -11.59 10.09 5.19
C ILE A 4 -11.10 11.27 4.36
N ASP A 5 -11.15 12.45 4.95
CA ASP A 5 -10.58 13.63 4.34
C ASP A 5 -9.04 13.54 4.35
N TRP A 6 -8.41 13.91 3.26
CA TRP A 6 -6.95 13.93 3.13
C TRP A 6 -6.31 14.86 4.18
N ASP A 7 -6.97 15.95 4.56
CA ASP A 7 -6.46 16.90 5.56
C ASP A 7 -6.45 16.35 6.99
N ALA A 8 -7.14 15.22 7.23
CA ALA A 8 -7.08 14.49 8.50
C ALA A 8 -5.87 13.52 8.59
N MET A 9 -5.06 13.46 7.55
CA MET A 9 -3.92 12.55 7.43
C MET A 9 -2.59 13.33 7.49
N SER A 10 -1.51 12.63 7.77
CA SER A 10 -0.17 13.23 7.85
C SER A 10 0.84 12.42 7.03
N TRP A 11 1.76 13.12 6.39
CA TRP A 11 2.82 12.51 5.60
C TRP A 11 3.94 11.93 6.48
N LEU A 12 4.35 10.72 6.15
CA LEU A 12 5.70 10.22 6.36
C LEU A 12 6.40 10.31 5.00
N ASN A 13 7.52 11.02 4.94
CA ASN A 13 8.25 11.31 3.70
C ASN A 13 7.34 11.98 2.65
N GLU A 14 6.97 13.24 2.91
CA GLU A 14 6.08 14.01 2.02
C GLU A 14 6.70 14.13 0.60
N PRO A 15 5.93 13.81 -0.46
CA PRO A 15 6.38 14.03 -1.84
C PRO A 15 6.45 15.51 -2.19
N LEU A 16 7.17 15.84 -3.27
CA LEU A 16 7.19 17.22 -3.77
C LEU A 16 5.82 17.58 -4.35
N ALA A 17 5.22 18.66 -3.83
CA ALA A 17 3.99 19.27 -4.33
C ALA A 17 2.85 18.29 -4.59
N PRO A 18 2.31 17.59 -3.57
CA PRO A 18 1.06 16.87 -3.74
C PRO A 18 -0.08 17.85 -4.07
N GLU A 19 -0.89 17.50 -5.06
CA GLU A 19 -1.93 18.39 -5.60
C GLU A 19 -3.32 17.81 -5.35
N ARG A 20 -4.33 18.71 -5.20
CA ARG A 20 -5.74 18.34 -5.16
C ARG A 20 -6.34 18.50 -6.55
N ASP A 21 -7.03 17.45 -7.01
CA ASP A 21 -7.87 17.51 -8.21
C ASP A 21 -9.29 17.04 -7.83
N GLY A 22 -10.13 18.01 -7.47
CA GLY A 22 -11.45 17.73 -6.89
C GLY A 22 -11.33 16.96 -5.57
N GLU A 23 -11.90 15.75 -5.52
CA GLU A 23 -11.81 14.84 -4.36
C GLU A 23 -10.54 13.97 -4.38
N ASP A 24 -9.82 13.95 -5.49
CA ASP A 24 -8.62 13.14 -5.64
C ASP A 24 -7.36 13.85 -5.11
N LEU A 25 -6.40 13.05 -4.70
CA LEU A 25 -5.04 13.48 -4.37
C LEU A 25 -4.09 12.96 -5.44
N VAL A 26 -3.44 13.87 -6.15
CA VAL A 26 -2.43 13.55 -7.16
C VAL A 26 -1.06 13.63 -6.54
N VAL A 27 -0.27 12.57 -6.68
CA VAL A 27 1.05 12.45 -6.08
C VAL A 27 2.07 12.07 -7.15
N THR A 28 3.14 12.86 -7.27
CA THR A 28 4.33 12.48 -8.02
C THR A 28 5.40 11.99 -7.05
N THR A 29 5.79 10.74 -7.19
CA THR A 29 6.77 10.10 -6.30
C THR A 29 8.19 10.60 -6.53
N ALA A 30 9.01 10.58 -5.50
CA ALA A 30 10.44 10.79 -5.64
C ALA A 30 11.12 9.55 -6.25
N ARG A 31 12.23 9.75 -6.94
CA ARG A 31 12.98 8.64 -7.54
C ARG A 31 13.76 7.86 -6.50
N ASN A 32 13.84 6.54 -6.69
CA ASN A 32 14.62 5.61 -5.87
C ASN A 32 14.19 5.58 -4.40
N THR A 33 12.91 5.83 -4.11
CA THR A 33 12.32 5.68 -2.78
C THR A 33 11.56 4.37 -2.69
N ASP A 34 11.57 3.74 -1.50
CA ASP A 34 10.86 2.48 -1.25
C ASP A 34 10.64 2.28 0.27
N PHE A 35 9.93 1.22 0.60
CA PHE A 35 9.91 0.57 1.92
C PHE A 35 10.39 -0.86 1.75
N TRP A 36 11.61 -1.16 2.23
CA TRP A 36 12.21 -2.47 2.15
C TRP A 36 13.17 -2.75 3.31
N GLN A 37 13.16 -3.98 3.82
CA GLN A 37 14.06 -4.43 4.88
C GLN A 37 14.86 -5.66 4.43
N ARG A 38 16.08 -5.44 3.99
CA ARG A 38 17.23 -6.36 3.81
C ARG A 38 17.05 -7.57 2.90
N THR A 39 15.93 -8.28 2.94
CA THR A 39 15.73 -9.57 2.26
C THR A 39 16.22 -9.52 0.81
N ALA A 40 16.97 -10.53 0.39
CA ALA A 40 17.58 -10.72 -0.93
C ALA A 40 18.59 -9.66 -1.37
N TYR A 41 18.33 -8.38 -1.10
CA TYR A 41 19.11 -7.26 -1.65
C TYR A 41 20.10 -6.65 -0.66
N GLY A 42 19.96 -6.91 0.65
CA GLY A 42 20.83 -6.39 1.71
C GLY A 42 20.66 -4.92 2.08
N PHE A 43 19.91 -4.13 1.30
CA PHE A 43 19.67 -2.72 1.60
C PHE A 43 18.42 -2.51 2.50
N VAL A 44 18.32 -1.32 3.04
CA VAL A 44 17.17 -0.83 3.79
C VAL A 44 16.67 0.45 3.13
N HIS A 45 15.39 0.50 2.82
CA HIS A 45 14.67 1.68 2.41
C HIS A 45 13.52 1.96 3.39
N ASP A 46 13.39 3.22 3.78
CA ASP A 46 12.30 3.75 4.62
C ASP A 46 11.93 5.17 4.17
N ASP A 47 12.06 5.41 2.88
CA ASP A 47 11.94 6.72 2.23
C ASP A 47 10.79 6.81 1.21
N GLY A 48 10.01 5.75 1.03
CA GLY A 48 8.74 5.79 0.29
C GLY A 48 7.72 6.75 0.93
N HIS A 49 6.73 7.16 0.18
CA HIS A 49 5.70 8.10 0.63
C HIS A 49 4.52 7.38 1.27
N LEU A 50 4.13 7.78 2.48
CA LEU A 50 2.93 7.28 3.17
C LEU A 50 2.14 8.49 3.69
N LEU A 51 0.91 8.66 3.22
CA LEU A 51 -0.05 9.57 3.82
C LEU A 51 -0.96 8.77 4.76
N GLY A 52 -0.81 8.93 6.06
CA GLY A 52 -1.41 8.03 7.02
C GLY A 52 -2.16 8.71 8.16
N LEU A 53 -3.02 7.92 8.78
CA LEU A 53 -3.71 8.27 10.02
C LEU A 53 -3.68 7.08 11.00
N PRO A 54 -3.87 7.31 12.31
CA PRO A 54 -3.98 6.23 13.28
C PRO A 54 -5.13 5.26 12.92
N LEU A 55 -4.80 3.98 12.82
CA LEU A 55 -5.77 2.91 12.57
C LEU A 55 -6.09 2.18 13.87
N PRO A 56 -7.38 2.08 14.29
CA PRO A 56 -7.79 1.28 15.45
C PRO A 56 -7.38 -0.19 15.35
N GLY A 57 -7.32 -0.88 16.48
CA GLY A 57 -6.87 -2.28 16.58
C GLY A 57 -7.66 -3.27 15.71
N GLU A 58 -8.98 -3.12 15.66
CA GLU A 58 -9.85 -3.86 14.72
C GLU A 58 -10.53 -2.88 13.77
N ALA A 59 -10.00 -2.79 12.56
CA ALA A 59 -10.48 -1.87 11.54
C ALA A 59 -10.12 -2.37 10.14
N ALA A 60 -10.77 -1.78 9.14
CA ALA A 60 -10.41 -1.94 7.76
C ALA A 60 -10.23 -0.56 7.11
N ILE A 61 -9.24 -0.46 6.25
CA ILE A 61 -8.97 0.72 5.44
C ILE A 61 -8.93 0.31 3.96
N GLU A 62 -9.43 1.18 3.11
CA GLU A 62 -9.42 1.02 1.66
C GLU A 62 -8.80 2.25 1.01
N VAL A 63 -8.10 2.01 -0.08
CA VAL A 63 -7.68 3.04 -1.02
C VAL A 63 -8.08 2.63 -2.43
N THR A 64 -8.64 3.58 -3.18
CA THR A 64 -8.88 3.42 -4.62
C THR A 64 -7.94 4.37 -5.35
N PHE A 65 -7.20 3.85 -6.31
CA PHE A 65 -6.22 4.66 -7.03
C PHE A 65 -6.10 4.25 -8.49
N ARG A 66 -5.57 5.17 -9.29
CA ARG A 66 -4.93 4.93 -10.59
C ARG A 66 -3.50 5.37 -10.49
N ALA A 67 -2.59 4.64 -11.11
CA ALA A 67 -1.19 5.02 -11.16
C ALA A 67 -0.62 4.74 -12.56
N HIS A 68 0.43 5.47 -12.88
CA HIS A 68 1.23 5.26 -14.07
C HIS A 68 2.55 4.65 -13.62
N PHE A 69 2.91 3.51 -14.20
CA PHE A 69 4.08 2.73 -13.83
C PHE A 69 5.02 2.67 -15.04
N GLU A 70 6.25 3.10 -14.89
CA GLU A 70 7.25 3.14 -15.96
C GLU A 70 8.55 2.44 -15.62
N GLN A 71 8.91 2.46 -14.35
CA GLN A 71 10.20 1.95 -13.89
C GLN A 71 10.01 0.68 -13.06
N LEU A 72 11.02 -0.17 -13.09
CA LEU A 72 11.08 -1.36 -12.24
C LEU A 72 10.87 -0.98 -10.77
N PHE A 73 9.94 -1.67 -10.13
CA PHE A 73 9.48 -1.46 -8.74
C PHE A 73 8.65 -0.19 -8.51
N ASP A 74 8.25 0.54 -9.56
CA ASP A 74 7.19 1.54 -9.39
C ASP A 74 5.98 0.88 -8.73
N GLN A 75 5.46 1.51 -7.68
CA GLN A 75 4.39 0.94 -6.88
C GLN A 75 3.45 2.00 -6.33
N ALA A 76 2.20 1.64 -6.16
CA ALA A 76 1.20 2.46 -5.47
C ALA A 76 0.18 1.57 -4.77
N GLY A 77 -0.32 2.02 -3.62
CA GLY A 77 -1.31 1.26 -2.89
C GLY A 77 -1.59 1.74 -1.49
N LEU A 78 -1.55 0.82 -0.54
CA LEU A 78 -1.95 0.97 0.85
C LEU A 78 -0.87 0.40 1.78
N MET A 79 -0.57 1.12 2.86
CA MET A 79 0.34 0.64 3.90
C MET A 79 -0.29 0.69 5.29
N LEU A 80 0.04 -0.32 6.10
CA LEU A 80 -0.13 -0.37 7.55
C LEU A 80 1.25 -0.38 8.18
N ARG A 81 1.59 0.63 8.99
CA ARG A 81 2.93 0.78 9.57
C ARG A 81 2.85 0.93 11.09
N ALA A 82 3.54 0.03 11.81
CA ALA A 82 3.69 0.08 13.26
C ALA A 82 5.06 0.63 13.68
N ALA A 83 6.11 0.32 12.91
CA ALA A 83 7.50 0.74 13.17
C ALA A 83 8.29 0.77 11.85
N PRO A 84 9.52 1.32 11.82
CA PRO A 84 10.38 1.32 10.62
C PRO A 84 10.67 -0.06 10.03
N ASP A 85 10.60 -1.09 10.84
CA ASP A 85 10.85 -2.48 10.47
C ASP A 85 9.64 -3.42 10.69
N THR A 86 8.46 -2.85 10.94
CA THR A 86 7.23 -3.61 11.20
C THR A 86 6.06 -2.95 10.47
N TRP A 87 5.73 -3.48 9.29
CA TRP A 87 4.70 -2.93 8.42
C TRP A 87 4.21 -3.95 7.38
N LEU A 88 3.10 -3.64 6.76
CA LEU A 88 2.58 -4.33 5.60
C LEU A 88 2.23 -3.29 4.54
N LYS A 89 2.81 -3.41 3.34
CA LYS A 89 2.39 -2.65 2.16
C LYS A 89 1.72 -3.57 1.15
N THR A 90 0.75 -3.04 0.42
CA THR A 90 0.02 -3.76 -0.63
C THR A 90 -0.47 -2.80 -1.69
N GLY A 91 -0.46 -3.22 -2.93
CA GLY A 91 -0.87 -2.37 -4.05
C GLY A 91 -0.58 -3.02 -5.38
N VAL A 92 -0.38 -2.19 -6.37
CA VAL A 92 0.15 -2.60 -7.68
C VAL A 92 1.63 -2.27 -7.71
N GLU A 93 2.41 -3.16 -8.32
CA GLU A 93 3.86 -3.03 -8.49
C GLU A 93 4.27 -3.51 -9.87
N LEU A 94 5.15 -2.75 -10.53
CA LEU A 94 5.76 -3.13 -11.80
C LEU A 94 7.02 -3.96 -11.52
N ALA A 95 7.00 -5.23 -11.88
CA ALA A 95 8.15 -6.13 -11.77
C ALA A 95 8.25 -7.00 -13.02
N ASP A 96 9.45 -7.32 -13.44
CA ASP A 96 9.72 -8.17 -14.64
C ASP A 96 8.97 -7.73 -15.91
N GLY A 97 8.65 -6.44 -16.02
CA GLY A 97 7.91 -5.86 -17.14
C GLY A 97 6.40 -6.08 -17.10
N GLU A 98 5.86 -6.61 -16.01
CA GLU A 98 4.43 -6.87 -15.82
C GLU A 98 3.92 -6.20 -14.54
N LEU A 99 2.61 -5.92 -14.50
CA LEU A 99 1.94 -5.40 -13.31
C LEU A 99 1.45 -6.55 -12.42
N PHE A 100 1.74 -6.44 -11.15
CA PHE A 100 1.32 -7.41 -10.14
C PHE A 100 0.50 -6.74 -9.03
N ALA A 101 -0.50 -7.45 -8.53
CA ALA A 101 -1.02 -7.19 -7.20
C ALA A 101 0.00 -7.75 -6.19
N SER A 102 0.57 -6.85 -5.37
CA SER A 102 1.71 -7.11 -4.51
C SER A 102 1.34 -6.98 -3.03
N VAL A 103 1.98 -7.79 -2.19
CA VAL A 103 2.01 -7.62 -0.73
C VAL A 103 3.42 -7.84 -0.24
N VAL A 104 3.93 -6.90 0.54
CA VAL A 104 5.15 -7.08 1.34
C VAL A 104 4.78 -7.00 2.81
N ALA A 105 5.03 -8.07 3.56
CA ALA A 105 4.89 -8.10 5.00
C ALA A 105 6.29 -8.05 5.63
N THR A 106 6.52 -7.09 6.51
CA THR A 106 7.82 -6.87 7.14
C THR A 106 7.73 -6.98 8.65
N ALA A 107 8.58 -7.83 9.21
CA ALA A 107 8.85 -7.97 10.63
C ALA A 107 10.38 -8.14 10.81
N GLY A 108 11.12 -7.01 10.76
CA GLY A 108 12.57 -6.98 10.70
C GLY A 108 13.17 -7.34 9.34
N MET A 109 12.51 -8.20 8.58
CA MET A 109 12.86 -8.63 7.22
C MET A 109 11.62 -8.56 6.34
N SER A 110 11.76 -8.17 5.07
CA SER A 110 10.67 -8.12 4.10
C SER A 110 10.37 -9.49 3.50
N ASP A 111 9.09 -9.83 3.44
CA ASP A 111 8.55 -11.03 2.80
C ASP A 111 7.57 -10.59 1.70
N TRP A 112 8.00 -10.73 0.45
CA TRP A 112 7.30 -10.23 -0.73
C TRP A 112 6.58 -11.34 -1.46
N SER A 113 5.34 -11.07 -1.84
CA SER A 113 4.53 -11.94 -2.69
C SER A 113 3.78 -11.15 -3.75
N VAL A 114 3.67 -11.73 -4.94
CA VAL A 114 2.99 -11.12 -6.09
C VAL A 114 1.98 -12.07 -6.69
N SER A 115 0.95 -11.50 -7.30
CA SER A 115 -0.04 -12.19 -8.12
C SER A 115 -0.23 -11.41 -9.41
N PRO A 116 -0.10 -12.05 -10.59
CA PRO A 116 -0.25 -11.34 -11.87
C PRO A 116 -1.56 -10.56 -11.92
N LEU A 117 -1.48 -9.30 -12.32
CA LEU A 117 -2.66 -8.49 -12.57
C LEU A 117 -3.09 -8.72 -14.03
N PRO A 118 -4.34 -9.19 -14.29
CA PRO A 118 -4.80 -9.38 -15.64
C PRO A 118 -4.69 -8.11 -16.49
N GLU A 119 -4.25 -8.20 -17.75
CA GLU A 119 -4.13 -7.05 -18.65
C GLU A 119 -5.41 -6.22 -18.75
N ARG A 120 -6.59 -6.90 -18.72
CA ARG A 120 -7.88 -6.20 -18.74
C ARG A 120 -8.11 -5.33 -17.50
N ASP A 121 -7.42 -5.58 -16.40
CA ASP A 121 -7.53 -4.83 -15.14
C ASP A 121 -6.49 -3.69 -15.09
N ALA A 122 -5.43 -3.77 -15.92
CA ALA A 122 -4.44 -2.71 -16.08
C ALA A 122 -5.10 -1.44 -16.67
N GLY A 123 -4.81 -0.29 -16.11
CA GLY A 123 -5.43 0.99 -16.53
C GLY A 123 -6.79 1.29 -15.89
N HIS A 124 -7.42 0.35 -15.22
CA HIS A 124 -8.58 0.62 -14.38
C HIS A 124 -8.20 1.12 -12.99
N ALA A 125 -9.11 1.84 -12.34
CA ALA A 125 -8.96 2.13 -10.93
C ALA A 125 -9.04 0.83 -10.12
N LEU A 126 -8.09 0.63 -9.20
CA LEU A 126 -8.05 -0.53 -8.33
C LEU A 126 -8.30 -0.11 -6.89
N THR A 127 -9.06 -0.90 -6.17
CA THR A 127 -9.29 -0.72 -4.74
C THR A 127 -8.57 -1.82 -3.98
N PHE A 128 -7.66 -1.45 -3.11
CA PHE A 128 -7.04 -2.34 -2.13
C PHE A 128 -7.64 -2.12 -0.75
N ARG A 129 -7.84 -3.21 -0.05
CA ARG A 129 -8.39 -3.24 1.31
C ARG A 129 -7.50 -4.07 2.22
N ALA A 130 -7.10 -3.48 3.33
CA ALA A 130 -6.47 -4.18 4.44
C ALA A 130 -7.43 -4.19 5.64
N SER A 131 -7.74 -5.38 6.13
CA SER A 131 -8.61 -5.59 7.30
C SER A 131 -7.79 -6.20 8.42
N ARG A 132 -7.58 -5.44 9.50
CA ARG A 132 -6.85 -5.87 10.69
C ARG A 132 -7.83 -6.45 11.71
N LYS A 133 -7.53 -7.66 12.21
CA LYS A 133 -8.27 -8.31 13.29
C LYS A 133 -7.37 -9.26 14.07
N GLY A 134 -7.28 -9.07 15.39
CA GLY A 134 -6.39 -9.86 16.23
C GLY A 134 -4.93 -9.73 15.82
N ASP A 135 -4.31 -10.84 15.48
CA ASP A 135 -2.92 -10.98 15.03
C ASP A 135 -2.75 -11.04 13.51
N ALA A 136 -3.77 -10.68 12.75
CA ALA A 136 -3.76 -10.82 11.30
C ALA A 136 -4.23 -9.56 10.57
N VAL A 137 -3.65 -9.37 9.38
CA VAL A 137 -4.16 -8.48 8.33
C VAL A 137 -4.58 -9.31 7.14
N THR A 138 -5.84 -9.19 6.75
CA THR A 138 -6.37 -9.77 5.51
C THR A 138 -6.37 -8.73 4.42
N VAL A 139 -5.65 -9.01 3.34
CA VAL A 139 -5.55 -8.14 2.15
C VAL A 139 -6.45 -8.66 1.05
N ARG A 140 -7.25 -7.76 0.48
CA ARG A 140 -8.08 -7.99 -0.69
C ARG A 140 -7.96 -6.84 -1.67
N TYR A 141 -8.22 -7.12 -2.94
CA TYR A 141 -8.33 -6.10 -3.96
C TYR A 141 -9.50 -6.36 -4.91
N ARG A 142 -9.90 -5.35 -5.65
CA ARG A 142 -10.88 -5.43 -6.75
C ARG A 142 -10.63 -4.34 -7.78
N VAL A 143 -11.11 -4.50 -8.99
CA VAL A 143 -11.34 -3.38 -9.91
C VAL A 143 -12.42 -2.51 -9.29
N ALA A 144 -12.28 -1.20 -9.33
CA ALA A 144 -13.10 -0.28 -8.52
C ALA A 144 -14.61 -0.45 -8.72
N GLU A 145 -15.06 -0.72 -9.95
CA GLU A 145 -16.46 -0.90 -10.33
C GLU A 145 -16.98 -2.31 -10.06
N GLU A 146 -16.11 -3.28 -9.76
CA GLU A 146 -16.51 -4.67 -9.49
C GLU A 146 -17.06 -4.84 -8.06
N GLN A 147 -18.05 -5.72 -7.92
CA GLN A 147 -18.52 -6.14 -6.60
C GLN A 147 -17.62 -7.18 -5.94
N ARG A 148 -16.87 -7.95 -6.76
CA ARG A 148 -16.10 -9.10 -6.30
C ARG A 148 -14.75 -8.72 -5.75
N TRP A 149 -14.54 -8.99 -4.46
CA TRP A 149 -13.23 -8.94 -3.82
C TRP A 149 -12.41 -10.21 -4.09
N ARG A 150 -11.15 -10.03 -4.45
CA ARG A 150 -10.16 -11.10 -4.62
C ARG A 150 -9.28 -11.13 -3.38
N LEU A 151 -9.19 -12.28 -2.71
CA LEU A 151 -8.26 -12.48 -1.60
C LEU A 151 -6.84 -12.49 -2.16
N LEU A 152 -5.95 -11.71 -1.57
CA LEU A 152 -4.54 -11.64 -1.97
C LEU A 152 -3.64 -12.29 -0.92
N ARG A 153 -3.81 -11.95 0.36
CA ARG A 153 -2.99 -12.50 1.45
C ARG A 153 -3.71 -12.44 2.80
N VAL A 154 -3.36 -13.35 3.68
CA VAL A 154 -3.53 -13.22 5.12
C VAL A 154 -2.13 -13.26 5.72
N ALA A 155 -1.73 -12.19 6.37
CA ALA A 155 -0.41 -12.04 6.96
C ALA A 155 -0.51 -11.85 8.48
N TYR A 156 0.47 -12.40 9.21
CA TYR A 156 0.65 -12.04 10.62
C TYR A 156 0.94 -10.55 10.75
N PHE A 157 0.33 -9.94 11.74
CA PHE A 157 0.62 -8.56 12.13
C PHE A 157 0.52 -8.44 13.67
N PRO A 158 1.48 -7.80 14.36
CA PRO A 158 1.54 -7.82 15.81
C PRO A 158 0.24 -7.30 16.45
N PRO A 159 -0.42 -8.09 17.32
CA PRO A 159 -1.59 -7.64 18.04
C PRO A 159 -1.22 -6.50 19.01
N GLY A 160 -2.12 -5.55 19.21
CA GLY A 160 -1.90 -4.42 20.11
C GLY A 160 -0.95 -3.34 19.61
N ALA A 161 -0.26 -3.53 18.49
CA ALA A 161 0.60 -2.48 17.90
C ALA A 161 -0.22 -1.25 17.53
N GLN A 162 0.31 -0.07 17.84
CA GLN A 162 -0.21 1.19 17.28
C GLN A 162 0.16 1.26 15.82
N VAL A 163 -0.79 1.59 14.97
CA VAL A 163 -0.61 1.55 13.51
C VAL A 163 -1.05 2.87 12.91
N VAL A 164 -0.22 3.37 12.01
CA VAL A 164 -0.59 4.39 11.03
C VAL A 164 -0.88 3.68 9.72
N ALA A 165 -1.97 4.03 9.04
CA ALA A 165 -2.35 3.41 7.78
C ALA A 165 -2.89 4.44 6.80
N GLY A 166 -2.66 4.19 5.51
CA GLY A 166 -3.15 5.03 4.42
C GLY A 166 -2.52 4.73 3.07
N PRO A 167 -2.80 5.55 2.05
CA PRO A 167 -2.19 5.41 0.74
C PRO A 167 -0.67 5.58 0.81
N MET A 168 0.02 4.81 -0.02
CA MET A 168 1.47 4.86 -0.20
C MET A 168 1.86 4.76 -1.68
N ALA A 169 3.01 5.33 -1.99
CA ALA A 169 3.66 5.23 -3.29
C ALA A 169 5.18 5.40 -3.15
#